data_88e00071a929f17985b46aef9d4779e8
#
_entry.id   88e00071a929f17985b46aef9d4779e8
#
_cell.length_a   1.000
_cell.length_b   1.000
_cell.length_c   1.000
_cell.angle_alpha   90.00
_cell.angle_beta   90.00
_cell.angle_gamma   90.00
#
_symmetry.space_group_name_H-M   'P 1'
#
loop_
_entity.id
_entity.type
_entity.pdbx_description
1 polymer ?
#
loop_
_entity_poly.entity_id
_entity_poly.type
_entity_poly.pdbx_seq_one_letter_code
_entity_poly.pdbx_strand_id
1 'polypeptide(L)'
;MVLGSFKEIWDLDLNNYLAAGVLALNCTAEVKKAIDLNEDDSYINAGMLLINLKRWRQENVENQFLEKLVEFNLRGKHFGMDQGVINNVLSKNLLILNPKYNLEGSLHNTNYDITFKLNGNIQKNYYSREVLDDAIENPVFQHFCVGNGEIFNRPWLN
;
A
#
# COMPACT_ATOMS: atom_id res chain seq x y z
N MET A 1 -11.06 -7.16 -6.12
CA MET A 1 -12.28 -7.11 -6.99
C MET A 1 -12.41 -5.69 -7.53
N VAL A 2 -12.59 -5.54 -8.86
CA VAL A 2 -12.79 -4.23 -9.50
C VAL A 2 -14.29 -3.89 -9.45
N LEU A 3 -14.62 -2.71 -8.94
CA LEU A 3 -16.00 -2.21 -8.76
C LEU A 3 -16.27 -0.93 -9.53
N GLY A 4 -15.21 -0.24 -9.96
CA GLY A 4 -15.30 1.04 -10.65
C GLY A 4 -14.22 1.26 -11.70
N SER A 5 -14.16 2.46 -12.25
CA SER A 5 -13.22 2.83 -13.30
C SER A 5 -11.88 3.32 -12.73
N PHE A 6 -10.78 2.86 -13.33
CA PHE A 6 -9.42 3.35 -13.07
C PHE A 6 -9.04 4.58 -13.91
N LYS A 7 -9.97 5.10 -14.72
CA LYS A 7 -9.65 6.18 -15.68
C LYS A 7 -9.01 7.40 -15.01
N GLU A 8 -9.52 7.81 -13.85
CA GLU A 8 -9.00 8.97 -13.12
C GLU A 8 -7.51 8.81 -12.76
N ILE A 9 -7.12 7.62 -12.25
CA ILE A 9 -5.71 7.40 -11.88
C ILE A 9 -4.85 7.06 -13.09
N TRP A 10 -5.42 6.52 -14.17
CA TRP A 10 -4.69 6.23 -15.39
C TRP A 10 -4.17 7.48 -16.08
N ASP A 11 -4.94 8.57 -15.99
CA ASP A 11 -4.62 9.87 -16.59
C ASP A 11 -3.74 10.75 -15.66
N LEU A 12 -3.29 10.24 -14.49
CA LEU A 12 -2.44 10.98 -13.57
C LEU A 12 -1.05 11.25 -14.15
N ASP A 13 -0.55 12.45 -13.91
CA ASP A 13 0.83 12.81 -14.23
C ASP A 13 1.80 12.23 -13.18
N LEU A 14 2.55 11.20 -13.58
CA LEU A 14 3.59 10.57 -12.76
C LEU A 14 5.02 11.05 -13.11
N ASN A 15 5.20 12.18 -13.79
CA ASN A 15 6.53 12.63 -14.22
C ASN A 15 7.53 12.78 -13.06
N ASN A 16 7.05 13.14 -11.88
CA ASN A 16 7.87 13.28 -10.67
C ASN A 16 7.90 12.04 -9.77
N TYR A 17 7.20 10.96 -10.15
CA TYR A 17 7.04 9.77 -9.32
C TYR A 17 7.41 8.50 -10.08
N LEU A 18 7.94 7.51 -9.37
CA LEU A 18 8.18 6.16 -9.91
C LEU A 18 6.91 5.33 -9.94
N ALA A 19 6.06 5.53 -8.95
CA ALA A 19 4.78 4.85 -8.87
C ALA A 19 3.76 5.67 -8.06
N ALA A 20 2.50 5.24 -8.12
CA ALA A 20 1.44 5.67 -7.22
C ALA A 20 0.82 4.46 -6.53
N GLY A 21 0.41 4.62 -5.26
CA GLY A 21 -0.18 3.55 -4.47
C GLY A 21 -0.97 4.09 -3.27
N VAL A 22 -1.68 3.19 -2.60
CA VAL A 22 -2.51 3.50 -1.43
C VAL A 22 -1.74 3.16 -0.15
N LEU A 23 -1.79 4.04 0.85
CA LEU A 23 -1.16 3.79 2.15
C LEU A 23 -1.70 2.51 2.79
N ALA A 24 -0.80 1.66 3.28
CA ALA A 24 -1.18 0.48 4.04
C ALA A 24 -1.73 0.86 5.42
N LEU A 25 -2.78 0.19 5.84
CA LEU A 25 -3.41 0.43 7.14
C LEU A 25 -2.44 0.13 8.29
N ASN A 26 -1.88 -1.06 8.28
CA ASN A 26 -1.02 -1.56 9.35
C ASN A 26 0.47 -1.31 9.05
N CYS A 27 0.99 -0.15 9.49
CA CYS A 27 2.39 0.15 9.37
C CYS A 27 2.90 0.83 10.63
N THR A 28 3.67 0.10 11.44
CA THR A 28 4.28 0.63 12.67
C THR A 28 5.65 1.22 12.42
N ALA A 29 6.15 2.02 13.38
CA ALA A 29 7.52 2.54 13.34
C ALA A 29 8.57 1.41 13.28
N GLU A 30 8.29 0.28 13.97
CA GLU A 30 9.16 -0.90 13.95
C GLU A 30 9.23 -1.54 12.56
N VAL A 31 8.09 -1.64 11.86
CA VAL A 31 8.04 -2.15 10.47
C VAL A 31 8.85 -1.25 9.56
N LYS A 32 8.65 0.07 9.63
CA LYS A 32 9.43 1.03 8.84
C LYS A 32 10.92 0.92 9.12
N LYS A 33 11.31 0.90 10.40
CA LYS A 33 12.71 0.74 10.82
C LYS A 33 13.32 -0.58 10.33
N ALA A 34 12.56 -1.66 10.36
CA ALA A 34 13.02 -2.97 9.93
C ALA A 34 13.41 -3.01 8.44
N ILE A 35 12.80 -2.17 7.63
CA ILE A 35 13.08 -2.02 6.20
C ILE A 35 13.82 -0.72 5.85
N ASP A 36 14.49 -0.12 6.83
CA ASP A 36 15.32 1.08 6.68
C ASP A 36 14.55 2.34 6.19
N LEU A 37 13.28 2.48 6.58
CA LEU A 37 12.48 3.69 6.38
C LEU A 37 12.45 4.56 7.65
N ASN A 38 12.29 5.88 7.46
CA ASN A 38 11.99 6.80 8.54
C ASN A 38 10.50 6.76 8.91
N GLU A 39 10.15 7.28 10.10
CA GLU A 39 8.75 7.35 10.53
C GLU A 39 7.85 8.15 9.58
N ASP A 40 8.39 9.21 8.98
CA ASP A 40 7.66 10.09 8.07
C ASP A 40 7.61 9.58 6.63
N ASP A 41 8.37 8.54 6.27
CA ASP A 41 8.31 7.94 4.94
C ASP A 41 6.94 7.25 4.73
N SER A 42 6.38 7.38 3.55
CA SER A 42 5.13 6.70 3.19
C SER A 42 5.36 5.20 3.07
N TYR A 43 4.37 4.42 3.55
CA TYR A 43 4.35 2.96 3.41
C TYR A 43 3.04 2.55 2.75
N ILE A 44 3.11 2.01 1.54
CA ILE A 44 1.95 1.64 0.74
C ILE A 44 1.67 0.14 0.78
N ASN A 45 0.42 -0.22 0.56
CA ASN A 45 0.01 -1.58 0.30
C ASN A 45 0.34 -1.95 -1.16
N ALA A 46 1.07 -3.06 -1.36
CA ALA A 46 1.55 -3.50 -2.66
C ALA A 46 0.49 -4.19 -3.54
N GLY A 47 -0.75 -4.31 -3.07
CA GLY A 47 -1.83 -4.99 -3.80
C GLY A 47 -2.30 -4.30 -5.07
N MET A 48 -2.04 -2.98 -5.19
CA MET A 48 -2.29 -2.21 -6.41
C MET A 48 -1.26 -1.08 -6.53
N LEU A 49 -0.61 -1.02 -7.68
CA LEU A 49 0.37 0.01 -8.02
C LEU A 49 0.11 0.54 -9.44
N LEU A 50 0.18 1.86 -9.59
CA LEU A 50 0.30 2.50 -10.91
C LEU A 50 1.77 2.88 -11.10
N ILE A 51 2.41 2.35 -12.14
CA ILE A 51 3.87 2.43 -12.32
C ILE A 51 4.20 3.33 -13.51
N ASN A 52 5.13 4.27 -13.32
CA ASN A 52 5.75 5.03 -14.41
C ASN A 52 6.83 4.18 -15.08
N LEU A 53 6.44 3.36 -16.05
CA LEU A 53 7.36 2.43 -16.73
C LEU A 53 8.51 3.14 -17.47
N LYS A 54 8.32 4.40 -17.89
CA LYS A 54 9.37 5.20 -18.52
C LYS A 54 10.48 5.49 -17.51
N ARG A 55 10.15 6.11 -16.38
CA ARG A 55 11.12 6.38 -15.31
C ARG A 55 11.70 5.11 -14.72
N TRP A 56 10.87 4.07 -14.55
CA TRP A 56 11.31 2.77 -14.05
C TRP A 56 12.51 2.22 -14.84
N ARG A 57 12.41 2.26 -16.18
CA ARG A 57 13.51 1.82 -17.06
C ARG A 57 14.70 2.78 -17.03
N GLN A 58 14.45 4.10 -17.05
CA GLN A 58 15.50 5.12 -17.04
C GLN A 58 16.34 5.07 -15.76
N GLU A 59 15.71 4.82 -14.62
CA GLU A 59 16.34 4.79 -13.31
C GLU A 59 16.79 3.37 -12.89
N ASN A 60 16.63 2.39 -13.80
CA ASN A 60 17.04 1.00 -13.57
C ASN A 60 16.47 0.43 -12.25
N VAL A 61 15.19 0.70 -11.99
CA VAL A 61 14.52 0.37 -10.72
C VAL A 61 14.50 -1.14 -10.46
N GLU A 62 14.44 -1.96 -11.52
CA GLU A 62 14.50 -3.42 -11.41
C GLU A 62 15.76 -3.87 -10.67
N ASN A 63 16.93 -3.33 -11.02
CA ASN A 63 18.18 -3.69 -10.34
C ASN A 63 18.19 -3.18 -8.88
N GLN A 64 17.61 -2.02 -8.60
CA GLN A 64 17.48 -1.54 -7.22
C GLN A 64 16.63 -2.51 -6.37
N PHE A 65 15.57 -3.08 -6.93
CA PHE A 65 14.78 -4.13 -6.27
C PHE A 65 15.59 -5.38 -6.01
N LEU A 66 16.32 -5.88 -7.01
CA LEU A 66 17.16 -7.08 -6.88
C LEU A 66 18.24 -6.90 -5.83
N GLU A 67 18.96 -5.78 -5.85
CA GLU A 67 19.98 -5.45 -4.86
C GLU A 67 19.39 -5.39 -3.44
N LYS A 68 18.26 -4.72 -3.28
CA LYS A 68 17.61 -4.60 -1.98
C LYS A 68 17.05 -5.93 -1.49
N LEU A 69 16.49 -6.75 -2.37
CA LEU A 69 16.03 -8.10 -2.04
C LEU A 69 17.19 -8.98 -1.53
N VAL A 70 18.34 -8.95 -2.21
CA VAL A 70 19.56 -9.68 -1.78
C VAL A 70 20.04 -9.15 -0.43
N GLU A 71 20.11 -7.83 -0.25
CA GLU A 71 20.52 -7.20 1.01
C GLU A 71 19.61 -7.63 2.17
N PHE A 72 18.30 -7.54 2.00
CA PHE A 72 17.35 -7.93 3.06
C PHE A 72 17.43 -9.40 3.40
N ASN A 73 17.61 -10.27 2.40
CA ASN A 73 17.78 -11.70 2.61
C ASN A 73 19.05 -12.01 3.40
N LEU A 74 20.20 -11.40 3.04
CA LEU A 74 21.46 -11.55 3.75
C LEU A 74 21.40 -11.06 5.21
N ARG A 75 20.60 -10.03 5.47
CA ARG A 75 20.38 -9.48 6.83
C ARG A 75 19.30 -10.24 7.63
N GLY A 76 18.74 -11.32 7.07
CA GLY A 76 17.62 -12.06 7.69
C GLY A 76 16.35 -11.22 7.85
N LYS A 77 16.19 -10.17 7.04
CA LYS A 77 15.02 -9.28 7.07
C LYS A 77 13.94 -9.82 6.13
N HIS A 78 12.87 -10.35 6.69
CA HIS A 78 11.75 -10.90 5.93
C HIS A 78 10.43 -10.12 6.13
N PHE A 79 10.54 -8.84 6.51
CA PHE A 79 9.37 -8.02 6.80
C PHE A 79 8.58 -7.67 5.55
N GLY A 80 7.31 -8.13 5.52
CA GLY A 80 6.36 -7.75 4.47
C GLY A 80 6.65 -8.38 3.10
N MET A 81 7.52 -9.38 3.02
CA MET A 81 7.88 -10.04 1.76
C MET A 81 8.24 -9.03 0.67
N ASP A 82 7.54 -9.07 -0.47
CA ASP A 82 7.68 -8.13 -1.59
C ASP A 82 7.31 -6.68 -1.20
N GLN A 83 6.28 -6.49 -0.39
CA GLN A 83 5.82 -5.16 0.03
C GLN A 83 6.92 -4.37 0.78
N GLY A 84 7.74 -5.04 1.60
CA GLY A 84 8.85 -4.40 2.30
C GLY A 84 9.91 -3.86 1.34
N VAL A 85 10.29 -4.65 0.34
CA VAL A 85 11.26 -4.23 -0.69
C VAL A 85 10.69 -3.10 -1.55
N ILE A 86 9.44 -3.23 -1.98
CA ILE A 86 8.72 -2.21 -2.76
C ILE A 86 8.74 -0.87 -2.02
N ASN A 87 8.36 -0.87 -0.75
CA ASN A 87 8.32 0.35 0.03
C ASN A 87 9.71 0.95 0.27
N ASN A 88 10.75 0.14 0.54
CA ASN A 88 12.10 0.65 0.68
C ASN A 88 12.59 1.37 -0.58
N VAL A 89 12.40 0.77 -1.76
CA VAL A 89 12.90 1.32 -3.03
C VAL A 89 12.08 2.53 -3.48
N LEU A 90 10.77 2.51 -3.29
CA LEU A 90 9.88 3.52 -3.88
C LEU A 90 9.50 4.66 -2.94
N SER A 91 9.63 4.54 -1.62
CA SER A 91 9.04 5.43 -0.59
C SER A 91 9.20 6.93 -0.84
N LYS A 92 10.31 7.36 -1.44
CA LYS A 92 10.62 8.77 -1.71
C LYS A 92 10.11 9.26 -3.06
N ASN A 93 9.62 8.37 -3.90
CA ASN A 93 9.17 8.63 -5.27
C ASN A 93 7.75 8.12 -5.52
N LEU A 94 6.90 8.19 -4.49
CA LEU A 94 5.51 7.73 -4.51
C LEU A 94 4.52 8.89 -4.55
N LEU A 95 3.52 8.77 -5.41
CA LEU A 95 2.28 9.54 -5.32
C LEU A 95 1.26 8.74 -4.51
N ILE A 96 0.69 9.34 -3.47
CA ILE A 96 -0.32 8.66 -2.65
C ILE A 96 -1.70 8.83 -3.27
N LEU A 97 -2.35 7.71 -3.52
CA LEU A 97 -3.69 7.63 -4.10
C LEU A 97 -4.78 7.63 -3.01
N ASN A 98 -6.00 7.99 -3.42
CA ASN A 98 -7.18 7.82 -2.58
C ASN A 98 -7.40 6.33 -2.25
N PRO A 99 -7.75 5.96 -0.99
CA PRO A 99 -7.91 4.58 -0.55
C PRO A 99 -8.98 3.79 -1.33
N LYS A 100 -9.94 4.45 -1.99
CA LYS A 100 -10.92 3.77 -2.88
C LYS A 100 -10.28 2.92 -3.98
N TYR A 101 -9.02 3.18 -4.35
CA TYR A 101 -8.29 2.46 -5.39
C TYR A 101 -7.56 1.21 -4.91
N ASN A 102 -7.49 0.98 -3.61
CA ASN A 102 -6.97 -0.25 -3.01
C ASN A 102 -7.53 -0.42 -1.60
N LEU A 103 -8.86 -0.55 -1.50
CA LEU A 103 -9.54 -0.66 -0.22
C LEU A 103 -9.26 -2.03 0.37
N GLU A 104 -8.51 -2.06 1.47
CA GLU A 104 -8.18 -3.30 2.18
C GLU A 104 -9.43 -3.91 2.83
N GLY A 105 -9.54 -5.25 2.83
CA GLY A 105 -10.75 -5.98 3.25
C GLY A 105 -11.20 -5.68 4.68
N SER A 106 -10.26 -5.37 5.58
CA SER A 106 -10.57 -4.94 6.95
C SER A 106 -11.32 -3.62 7.01
N LEU A 107 -11.10 -2.72 6.05
CA LEU A 107 -11.81 -1.43 5.96
C LEU A 107 -13.21 -1.57 5.38
N HIS A 108 -13.44 -2.56 4.52
CA HIS A 108 -14.72 -2.74 3.84
C HIS A 108 -15.88 -3.08 4.77
N ASN A 109 -15.62 -3.82 5.83
CA ASN A 109 -16.66 -4.29 6.77
C ASN A 109 -16.70 -3.49 8.07
N THR A 110 -15.93 -2.42 8.19
CA THR A 110 -15.82 -1.65 9.43
C THR A 110 -15.80 -0.16 9.13
N ASN A 111 -16.32 0.63 10.05
CA ASN A 111 -16.12 2.07 9.99
C ASN A 111 -14.72 2.44 10.52
N TYR A 112 -14.35 3.69 10.34
CA TYR A 112 -13.07 4.25 10.77
C TYR A 112 -12.74 3.94 12.24
N ASP A 113 -13.70 4.16 13.17
CA ASP A 113 -13.46 3.96 14.61
C ASP A 113 -13.17 2.51 14.97
N ILE A 114 -13.89 1.58 14.34
CA ILE A 114 -13.70 0.15 14.53
C ILE A 114 -12.33 -0.25 13.97
N THR A 115 -12.00 0.23 12.78
CA THR A 115 -10.72 -0.03 12.14
C THR A 115 -9.54 0.43 12.98
N PHE A 116 -9.60 1.66 13.48
CA PHE A 116 -8.59 2.20 14.39
C PHE A 116 -8.48 1.40 15.68
N LYS A 117 -9.62 1.05 16.29
CA LYS A 117 -9.67 0.27 17.53
C LYS A 117 -9.09 -1.13 17.37
N LEU A 118 -9.32 -1.78 16.23
CA LEU A 118 -8.90 -3.16 15.99
C LEU A 118 -7.42 -3.24 15.54
N ASN A 119 -6.97 -2.29 14.74
CA ASN A 119 -5.64 -2.36 14.11
C ASN A 119 -4.55 -1.56 14.84
N GLY A 120 -4.91 -0.64 15.72
CA GLY A 120 -4.05 0.00 16.73
C GLY A 120 -2.87 0.85 16.24
N ASN A 121 -2.27 0.53 15.12
CA ASN A 121 -1.05 1.16 14.63
C ASN A 121 -1.24 1.67 13.20
N ILE A 122 -1.46 2.96 13.07
CA ILE A 122 -1.65 3.64 11.80
C ILE A 122 -0.48 4.56 11.55
N GLN A 123 -0.02 4.65 10.30
CA GLN A 123 1.05 5.58 9.97
C GLN A 123 0.63 7.03 10.24
N LYS A 124 1.61 7.84 10.63
CA LYS A 124 1.44 9.23 11.06
C LYS A 124 0.67 10.11 10.05
N ASN A 125 0.84 9.85 8.76
CA ASN A 125 0.23 10.62 7.67
C ASN A 125 -0.90 9.83 6.98
N TYR A 126 -1.66 9.04 7.74
CA TYR A 126 -2.76 8.25 7.19
C TYR A 126 -3.95 9.14 6.80
N TYR A 127 -4.88 8.58 6.05
CA TYR A 127 -6.07 9.29 5.57
C TYR A 127 -6.96 9.79 6.71
N SER A 128 -7.68 10.89 6.46
CA SER A 128 -8.72 11.34 7.40
C SER A 128 -9.92 10.39 7.40
N ARG A 129 -10.76 10.55 8.43
CA ARG A 129 -12.02 9.79 8.56
C ARG A 129 -12.89 9.95 7.32
N GLU A 130 -13.10 11.19 6.88
CA GLU A 130 -13.99 11.52 5.76
C GLU A 130 -13.52 10.84 4.46
N VAL A 131 -12.21 10.82 4.23
CA VAL A 131 -11.62 10.17 3.05
C VAL A 131 -11.79 8.65 3.10
N LEU A 132 -11.68 8.04 4.28
CA LEU A 132 -11.87 6.60 4.44
C LEU A 132 -13.35 6.21 4.35
N ASP A 133 -14.24 6.97 4.96
CA ASP A 133 -15.69 6.72 4.91
C ASP A 133 -16.18 6.80 3.46
N ASP A 134 -15.77 7.83 2.70
CA ASP A 134 -16.06 7.91 1.25
C ASP A 134 -15.50 6.72 0.46
N ALA A 135 -14.29 6.29 0.75
CA ALA A 135 -13.68 5.15 0.06
C ALA A 135 -14.40 3.82 0.37
N ILE A 136 -14.94 3.67 1.58
CA ILE A 136 -15.74 2.50 1.98
C ILE A 136 -17.10 2.50 1.27
N GLU A 137 -17.73 3.66 1.13
CA GLU A 137 -19.01 3.80 0.44
C GLU A 137 -18.87 3.67 -1.09
N ASN A 138 -17.76 4.15 -1.65
CA ASN A 138 -17.51 4.25 -3.09
C ASN A 138 -16.22 3.56 -3.55
N PRO A 139 -16.00 2.26 -3.22
CA PRO A 139 -14.76 1.57 -3.58
C PRO A 139 -14.65 1.36 -5.09
N VAL A 140 -13.46 1.62 -5.64
CA VAL A 140 -13.13 1.30 -7.04
C VAL A 140 -12.44 -0.05 -7.15
N PHE A 141 -11.52 -0.34 -6.24
CA PHE A 141 -10.86 -1.64 -6.14
C PHE A 141 -10.82 -2.11 -4.70
N GLN A 142 -11.43 -3.27 -4.46
CA GLN A 142 -11.44 -3.93 -3.17
C GLN A 142 -10.38 -5.03 -3.14
N HIS A 143 -9.48 -4.92 -2.16
CA HIS A 143 -8.36 -5.82 -1.95
C HIS A 143 -8.62 -6.75 -0.77
N PHE A 144 -8.76 -8.03 -1.04
CA PHE A 144 -8.92 -9.08 -0.03
C PHE A 144 -7.54 -9.63 0.33
N CYS A 145 -6.82 -8.92 1.18
CA CYS A 145 -5.56 -9.41 1.74
C CYS A 145 -5.83 -10.37 2.90
N VAL A 146 -5.01 -11.42 2.99
CA VAL A 146 -5.07 -12.38 4.10
C VAL A 146 -4.30 -11.77 5.28
N GLY A 147 -5.01 -11.13 6.20
CA GLY A 147 -4.49 -10.74 7.51
C GLY A 147 -5.06 -11.66 8.58
N ASN A 148 -4.24 -12.07 9.52
CA ASN A 148 -4.53 -12.76 10.79
C ASN A 148 -5.99 -13.26 11.00
N GLY A 149 -6.39 -14.30 10.28
CA GLY A 149 -7.68 -14.96 10.51
C GLY A 149 -8.85 -14.52 9.63
N GLU A 150 -8.67 -13.55 8.72
CA GLU A 150 -9.73 -13.05 7.84
C GLU A 150 -9.98 -13.93 6.59
N ILE A 151 -9.90 -15.24 6.73
CA ILE A 151 -10.33 -16.18 5.67
C ILE A 151 -11.82 -15.99 5.34
N PHE A 152 -12.59 -15.39 6.25
CA PHE A 152 -14.05 -15.32 6.21
C PHE A 152 -14.64 -14.22 5.32
N ASN A 153 -13.83 -13.26 4.86
CA ASN A 153 -14.32 -12.11 4.07
C ASN A 153 -14.06 -12.23 2.56
N ARG A 154 -13.85 -13.45 2.08
CA ARG A 154 -13.72 -13.69 0.64
C ARG A 154 -15.08 -13.99 0.05
N PRO A 155 -15.64 -13.11 -0.82
CA PRO A 155 -17.00 -13.27 -1.34
C PRO A 155 -17.22 -14.55 -2.16
N TRP A 156 -16.13 -15.22 -2.55
CA TRP A 156 -16.17 -16.50 -3.28
C TRP A 156 -16.13 -17.75 -2.37
N LEU A 157 -16.08 -17.57 -1.04
CA LEU A 157 -16.09 -18.68 -0.08
C LEU A 157 -17.48 -18.90 0.57
N ASN A 158 -18.49 -18.09 0.19
CA ASN A 158 -19.89 -18.22 0.63
C ASN A 158 -20.74 -18.84 -0.47
#